data_b64031bff35b2e1cf6c2e38fbaf94cca
#
_entry.id   b64031bff35b2e1cf6c2e38fbaf94cca
#
_cell.length_a   1.000
_cell.length_b   1.000
_cell.length_c   1.000
_cell.angle_alpha   90.00
_cell.angle_beta   90.00
_cell.angle_gamma   90.00
#
_symmetry.space_group_name_H-M   'P 1'
#
loop_
_entity.id
_entity.type
_entity.pdbx_description
1 polymer ?
#
loop_
_entity_poly.entity_id
_entity_poly.type
_entity_poly.pdbx_seq_one_letter_code
_entity_poly.pdbx_strand_id
1 'polypeptide(L)'
;VKQRMELSKKGGENCDILVMSATPIPRTLIMTFYGDMDVSKLTEKPSYRKEIISLSKPESKIDEVIKFIKKEITNKNQIFWVCPLIDESKKLDYEAAVKKFDYLNKIFTGKVGLIHGSLKNEQKETVLKNFLDKKIQILVSTTVIEVGIDFPNANVIVIENSNKFGLSQLHQLRGRVGRSNMQATC
;
A
#
# COMPACT_ATOMS: atom_id res chain seq x y z
N VAL A 1 -0.68 -20.92 10.29
CA VAL A 1 -1.66 -21.91 10.78
C VAL A 1 -1.41 -22.21 12.25
N LYS A 2 -0.23 -22.68 12.70
CA LYS A 2 0.05 -23.03 14.11
C LYS A 2 -0.31 -21.92 15.11
N GLN A 3 0.13 -20.68 14.89
CA GLN A 3 -0.13 -19.56 15.81
C GLN A 3 -1.63 -19.26 16.00
N ARG A 4 -2.43 -19.42 14.95
CA ARG A 4 -3.90 -19.20 15.03
C ARG A 4 -4.58 -20.31 15.81
N MET A 5 -4.15 -21.56 15.61
CA MET A 5 -4.65 -22.69 16.41
C MET A 5 -4.26 -22.57 17.90
N GLU A 6 -3.09 -22.01 18.19
CA GLU A 6 -2.67 -21.76 19.58
C GLU A 6 -3.49 -20.63 20.23
N LEU A 7 -3.87 -19.61 19.48
CA LEU A 7 -4.76 -18.55 19.95
C LEU A 7 -6.16 -19.10 20.26
N SER A 8 -6.70 -19.96 19.38
CA SER A 8 -7.97 -20.65 19.61
C SER A 8 -7.96 -21.46 20.90
N LYS A 9 -6.90 -22.24 21.13
CA LYS A 9 -6.75 -23.04 22.36
C LYS A 9 -6.63 -22.20 23.63
N LYS A 10 -6.05 -21.00 23.56
CA LYS A 10 -5.92 -20.09 24.71
C LYS A 10 -7.24 -19.44 25.12
N GLY A 11 -8.17 -19.30 24.19
CA GLY A 11 -9.47 -18.67 24.46
C GLY A 11 -10.48 -19.57 25.18
N GLY A 12 -10.20 -20.87 25.31
CA GLY A 12 -11.14 -21.84 25.91
C GLY A 12 -12.30 -22.22 24.96
N GLU A 13 -13.21 -23.07 25.44
CA GLU A 13 -14.30 -23.65 24.64
C GLU A 13 -15.37 -22.63 24.15
N ASN A 14 -15.42 -21.44 24.76
CA ASN A 14 -16.41 -20.39 24.44
C ASN A 14 -15.78 -19.17 23.74
N CYS A 15 -14.71 -19.35 22.99
CA CYS A 15 -14.04 -18.25 22.30
C CYS A 15 -14.51 -18.10 20.86
N ASP A 16 -15.15 -17.00 20.55
CA ASP A 16 -15.48 -16.64 19.18
C ASP A 16 -14.23 -16.15 18.43
N ILE A 17 -14.00 -16.67 17.21
CA ILE A 17 -12.85 -16.33 16.40
C ILE A 17 -13.31 -15.67 15.12
N LEU A 18 -12.92 -14.41 14.92
CA LEU A 18 -13.12 -13.69 13.68
C LEU A 18 -11.82 -13.59 12.89
N VAL A 19 -11.79 -14.19 11.70
CA VAL A 19 -10.68 -14.07 10.75
C VAL A 19 -11.09 -13.12 9.63
N MET A 20 -10.38 -12.01 9.48
CA MET A 20 -10.61 -11.02 8.42
C MET A 20 -9.45 -11.03 7.41
N SER A 21 -9.78 -10.97 6.12
CA SER A 21 -8.80 -10.86 5.06
C SER A 21 -9.33 -9.96 3.94
N ALA A 22 -8.47 -9.10 3.41
CA ALA A 22 -8.79 -8.28 2.25
C ALA A 22 -8.67 -9.05 0.92
N THR A 23 -8.03 -10.23 0.94
CA THR A 23 -7.91 -11.11 -0.23
C THR A 23 -8.89 -12.28 -0.09
N PRO A 24 -9.75 -12.53 -1.09
CA PRO A 24 -10.69 -13.63 -1.02
C PRO A 24 -9.95 -14.97 -0.96
N ILE A 25 -10.17 -15.70 0.12
CA ILE A 25 -9.71 -17.08 0.24
C ILE A 25 -10.85 -17.98 -0.25
N PRO A 26 -10.63 -18.91 -1.19
CA PRO A 26 -11.67 -19.83 -1.63
C PRO A 26 -12.31 -20.55 -0.44
N ARG A 27 -13.65 -20.68 -0.44
CA ARG A 27 -14.40 -21.32 0.65
C ARG A 27 -13.89 -22.73 0.96
N THR A 28 -13.52 -23.48 -0.07
CA THR A 28 -12.93 -24.81 0.05
C THR A 28 -11.63 -24.82 0.86
N LEU A 29 -10.77 -23.82 0.66
CA LEU A 29 -9.54 -23.67 1.45
C LEU A 29 -9.82 -23.30 2.92
N ILE A 30 -10.84 -22.49 3.16
CA ILE A 30 -11.27 -22.12 4.51
C ILE A 30 -11.78 -23.37 5.24
N MET A 31 -12.66 -24.13 4.61
CA MET A 31 -13.20 -25.37 5.19
C MET A 31 -12.11 -26.42 5.45
N THR A 32 -11.11 -26.52 4.55
CA THR A 32 -9.98 -27.45 4.73
C THR A 32 -9.07 -27.10 5.90
N PHE A 33 -8.88 -25.80 6.17
CA PHE A 33 -7.96 -25.35 7.21
C PHE A 33 -8.61 -25.03 8.55
N TYR A 34 -9.90 -24.71 8.58
CA TYR A 34 -10.57 -24.20 9.77
C TYR A 34 -11.85 -24.93 10.15
N GLY A 35 -12.25 -25.96 9.39
CA GLY A 35 -13.48 -26.72 9.69
C GLY A 35 -14.75 -25.88 9.54
N ASP A 36 -15.56 -25.82 10.57
CA ASP A 36 -16.89 -25.18 10.58
C ASP A 36 -16.82 -23.65 10.78
N MET A 37 -16.21 -22.93 9.83
CA MET A 37 -16.26 -21.48 9.84
C MET A 37 -17.30 -20.95 8.86
N ASP A 38 -18.17 -20.09 9.33
CA ASP A 38 -19.06 -19.30 8.48
C ASP A 38 -18.29 -18.23 7.72
N VAL A 39 -18.64 -18.01 6.46
CA VAL A 39 -17.96 -17.03 5.61
C VAL A 39 -18.91 -15.92 5.19
N SER A 40 -18.66 -14.72 5.69
CA SER A 40 -19.33 -13.51 5.26
C SER A 40 -18.46 -12.73 4.28
N LYS A 41 -19.03 -12.31 3.15
CA LYS A 41 -18.33 -11.53 2.12
C LYS A 41 -18.91 -10.13 2.05
N LEU A 42 -18.06 -9.11 2.21
CA LEU A 42 -18.40 -7.72 1.95
C LEU A 42 -18.13 -7.43 0.47
N THR A 43 -19.17 -7.48 -0.36
CA THR A 43 -19.05 -7.29 -1.82
C THR A 43 -19.38 -5.86 -2.25
N GLU A 44 -20.08 -5.11 -1.41
CA GLU A 44 -20.49 -3.74 -1.71
C GLU A 44 -19.38 -2.74 -1.37
N LYS A 45 -19.25 -1.73 -2.22
CA LYS A 45 -18.39 -0.58 -1.97
C LYS A 45 -19.26 0.60 -1.52
N PRO A 46 -18.76 1.47 -0.63
CA PRO A 46 -19.47 2.71 -0.33
C PRO A 46 -19.79 3.49 -1.61
N SER A 47 -21.00 4.02 -1.73
CA SER A 47 -21.51 4.68 -2.93
C SER A 47 -20.67 5.87 -3.42
N TYR A 48 -19.98 6.54 -2.50
CA TYR A 48 -19.09 7.66 -2.81
C TYR A 48 -17.74 7.24 -3.41
N ARG A 49 -17.37 5.96 -3.34
CA ARG A 49 -16.08 5.47 -3.85
C ARG A 49 -16.13 5.28 -5.36
N LYS A 50 -15.24 6.00 -6.06
CA LYS A 50 -15.03 5.81 -7.49
C LYS A 50 -14.15 4.61 -7.78
N GLU A 51 -14.28 4.04 -8.96
CA GLU A 51 -13.37 2.99 -9.42
C GLU A 51 -11.96 3.55 -9.62
N ILE A 52 -10.96 2.75 -9.23
CA ILE A 52 -9.55 3.14 -9.41
C ILE A 52 -9.14 2.87 -10.85
N ILE A 53 -8.71 3.92 -11.55
CA ILE A 53 -8.16 3.81 -12.89
C ILE A 53 -6.79 3.16 -12.78
N SER A 54 -6.63 1.96 -13.35
CA SER A 54 -5.36 1.23 -13.31
C SER A 54 -4.73 1.21 -14.70
N LEU A 55 -3.46 1.66 -14.78
CA LEU A 55 -2.72 1.79 -16.03
C LEU A 55 -1.36 1.09 -15.89
N SER A 56 -0.95 0.36 -16.92
CA SER A 56 0.41 -0.17 -17.03
C SER A 56 1.18 0.60 -18.08
N LYS A 57 2.38 1.04 -17.73
CA LYS A 57 3.28 1.77 -18.63
C LYS A 57 4.67 1.16 -18.60
N PRO A 58 5.37 1.07 -19.74
CA PRO A 58 6.76 0.66 -19.76
C PRO A 58 7.65 1.72 -19.08
N GLU A 59 8.77 1.29 -18.52
CA GLU A 59 9.71 2.16 -17.81
C GLU A 59 10.23 3.32 -18.67
N SER A 60 10.36 3.11 -19.99
CA SER A 60 10.73 4.16 -20.93
C SER A 60 9.79 5.38 -20.96
N LYS A 61 8.59 5.24 -20.39
CA LYS A 61 7.58 6.31 -20.30
C LYS A 61 7.52 6.98 -18.92
N ILE A 62 8.60 6.87 -18.15
CA ILE A 62 8.67 7.49 -16.81
C ILE A 62 8.40 9.00 -16.85
N ASP A 63 8.82 9.70 -17.90
CA ASP A 63 8.59 11.13 -18.05
C ASP A 63 7.11 11.49 -18.15
N GLU A 64 6.29 10.62 -18.78
CA GLU A 64 4.83 10.80 -18.81
C GLU A 64 4.24 10.67 -17.40
N VAL A 65 4.74 9.70 -16.60
CA VAL A 65 4.33 9.51 -15.22
C VAL A 65 4.71 10.73 -14.36
N ILE A 66 5.92 11.26 -14.54
CA ILE A 66 6.37 12.47 -13.83
C ILE A 66 5.52 13.68 -14.19
N LYS A 67 5.19 13.87 -15.48
CA LYS A 67 4.28 14.95 -15.91
C LYS A 67 2.90 14.83 -15.28
N PHE A 68 2.37 13.61 -15.22
CA PHE A 68 1.09 13.34 -14.56
C PHE A 68 1.16 13.66 -13.05
N ILE A 69 2.21 13.22 -12.35
CA ILE A 69 2.40 13.51 -10.94
C ILE A 69 2.51 15.02 -10.66
N LYS A 70 3.20 15.79 -11.53
CA LYS A 70 3.26 17.25 -11.39
C LYS A 70 1.87 17.87 -11.41
N LYS A 71 0.99 17.41 -12.31
CA LYS A 71 -0.41 17.85 -12.38
C LYS A 71 -1.18 17.46 -11.10
N GLU A 72 -1.01 16.22 -10.63
CA GLU A 72 -1.72 15.74 -9.44
C GLU A 72 -1.28 16.48 -8.16
N ILE A 73 0.01 16.82 -8.04
CA ILE A 73 0.51 17.65 -6.94
C ILE A 73 -0.10 19.06 -6.98
N THR A 74 -0.26 19.64 -8.18
CA THR A 74 -0.94 20.94 -8.34
C THR A 74 -2.40 20.86 -7.90
N ASN A 75 -3.06 19.73 -8.14
CA ASN A 75 -4.41 19.43 -7.67
C ASN A 75 -4.47 19.09 -6.16
N LYS A 76 -3.37 19.22 -5.42
CA LYS A 76 -3.23 18.92 -3.99
C LYS A 76 -3.45 17.43 -3.64
N ASN A 77 -3.34 16.54 -4.61
CA ASN A 77 -3.34 15.11 -4.39
C ASN A 77 -1.99 14.63 -3.83
N GLN A 78 -2.04 13.55 -3.08
CA GLN A 78 -0.86 12.90 -2.53
C GLN A 78 -0.60 11.58 -3.26
N ILE A 79 0.66 11.23 -3.36
CA ILE A 79 1.15 10.13 -4.19
C ILE A 79 1.91 9.13 -3.33
N PHE A 80 1.56 7.85 -3.42
CA PHE A 80 2.40 6.75 -3.00
C PHE A 80 3.30 6.31 -4.15
N TRP A 81 4.58 6.18 -3.87
CA TRP A 81 5.55 5.60 -4.80
C TRP A 81 6.14 4.35 -4.18
N VAL A 82 5.74 3.19 -4.69
CA VAL A 82 6.13 1.90 -4.15
C VAL A 82 7.24 1.30 -4.99
N CYS A 83 8.40 1.09 -4.36
CA CYS A 83 9.52 0.37 -4.95
C CYS A 83 9.45 -1.11 -4.56
N PRO A 84 9.73 -2.06 -5.47
CA PRO A 84 9.75 -3.47 -5.13
C PRO A 84 10.89 -3.78 -4.17
N LEU A 85 10.72 -4.84 -3.39
CA LEU A 85 11.83 -5.52 -2.75
C LEU A 85 12.58 -6.31 -3.84
N ILE A 86 13.85 -6.02 -4.04
CA ILE A 86 14.60 -6.55 -5.19
C ILE A 86 15.24 -7.90 -4.85
N ASP A 87 15.56 -8.13 -3.57
CA ASP A 87 16.25 -9.33 -3.13
C ASP A 87 16.04 -9.63 -1.65
N GLU A 88 16.46 -10.79 -1.18
CA GLU A 88 16.50 -11.17 0.25
C GLU A 88 17.41 -10.25 1.08
N SER A 89 18.17 -9.37 0.46
CA SER A 89 19.07 -8.39 1.07
C SER A 89 18.36 -7.07 1.34
N LYS A 90 17.96 -6.83 2.58
CA LYS A 90 17.41 -5.54 3.06
C LYS A 90 18.25 -4.32 2.69
N LYS A 91 19.55 -4.49 2.41
CA LYS A 91 20.46 -3.42 2.04
C LYS A 91 20.23 -2.94 0.61
N LEU A 92 20.07 -3.86 -0.34
CA LEU A 92 19.81 -3.52 -1.75
C LEU A 92 18.46 -2.85 -1.94
N ASP A 93 17.45 -3.32 -1.24
CA ASP A 93 16.11 -2.70 -1.23
C ASP A 93 16.14 -1.25 -0.74
N TYR A 94 16.90 -1.00 0.32
CA TYR A 94 17.12 0.33 0.86
C TYR A 94 17.79 1.25 -0.18
N GLU A 95 18.88 0.78 -0.81
CA GLU A 95 19.63 1.57 -1.80
C GLU A 95 18.73 1.94 -3.00
N ALA A 96 17.90 1.03 -3.48
CA ALA A 96 16.98 1.29 -4.57
C ALA A 96 15.95 2.38 -4.21
N ALA A 97 15.38 2.30 -3.02
CA ALA A 97 14.41 3.30 -2.56
C ALA A 97 15.06 4.67 -2.31
N VAL A 98 16.29 4.70 -1.77
CA VAL A 98 17.04 5.95 -1.60
C VAL A 98 17.36 6.59 -2.96
N LYS A 99 17.84 5.82 -3.93
CA LYS A 99 18.09 6.33 -5.29
C LYS A 99 16.82 6.92 -5.92
N LYS A 100 15.68 6.27 -5.73
CA LYS A 100 14.40 6.78 -6.23
C LYS A 100 13.97 8.03 -5.48
N PHE A 101 14.11 8.06 -4.17
CA PHE A 101 13.86 9.25 -3.35
C PHE A 101 14.71 10.42 -3.83
N ASP A 102 16.02 10.24 -4.02
CA ASP A 102 16.93 11.29 -4.49
C ASP A 102 16.54 11.80 -5.88
N TYR A 103 16.19 10.88 -6.79
CA TYR A 103 15.70 11.23 -8.12
C TYR A 103 14.43 12.08 -8.06
N LEU A 104 13.44 11.64 -7.29
CA LEU A 104 12.19 12.38 -7.15
C LEU A 104 12.37 13.69 -6.41
N ASN A 105 13.24 13.74 -5.40
CA ASN A 105 13.49 14.96 -4.62
C ASN A 105 14.22 16.05 -5.42
N LYS A 106 15.02 15.68 -6.44
CA LYS A 106 15.57 16.64 -7.41
C LYS A 106 14.48 17.29 -8.25
N ILE A 107 13.40 16.57 -8.56
CA ILE A 107 12.30 17.06 -9.39
C ILE A 107 11.23 17.78 -8.57
N PHE A 108 10.97 17.31 -7.35
CA PHE A 108 9.92 17.77 -6.43
C PHE A 108 10.52 18.22 -5.09
N THR A 109 11.45 19.14 -5.14
CA THR A 109 12.23 19.58 -3.98
C THR A 109 11.36 19.87 -2.75
N GLY A 110 11.69 19.22 -1.62
CA GLY A 110 11.01 19.39 -0.35
C GLY A 110 9.61 18.78 -0.25
N LYS A 111 9.15 18.06 -1.30
CA LYS A 111 7.80 17.43 -1.33
C LYS A 111 7.83 15.91 -1.22
N VAL A 112 9.00 15.32 -1.09
CA VAL A 112 9.19 13.87 -1.08
C VAL A 112 9.59 13.39 0.30
N GLY A 113 8.99 12.32 0.77
CA GLY A 113 9.38 11.58 1.97
C GLY A 113 9.75 10.15 1.63
N LEU A 114 10.59 9.54 2.46
CA LEU A 114 11.03 8.15 2.30
C LEU A 114 10.68 7.35 3.54
N ILE A 115 10.07 6.17 3.34
CA ILE A 115 9.84 5.18 4.38
C ILE A 115 10.40 3.83 3.93
N HIS A 116 11.16 3.19 4.80
CA HIS A 116 11.69 1.85 4.59
C HIS A 116 11.77 1.06 5.90
N GLY A 117 11.98 -0.26 5.79
CA GLY A 117 11.95 -1.16 6.95
C GLY A 117 12.96 -0.84 8.05
N SER A 118 14.12 -0.31 7.69
CA SER A 118 15.22 0.00 8.62
C SER A 118 15.07 1.33 9.37
N LEU A 119 14.07 2.16 9.05
CA LEU A 119 13.79 3.39 9.80
C LEU A 119 13.30 3.08 11.22
N LYS A 120 13.76 3.86 12.20
CA LYS A 120 13.21 3.83 13.57
C LYS A 120 11.75 4.29 13.55
N ASN A 121 10.95 3.78 14.48
CA ASN A 121 9.51 4.10 14.53
C ASN A 121 9.24 5.61 14.61
N GLU A 122 9.98 6.34 15.44
CA GLU A 122 9.86 7.81 15.57
C GLU A 122 10.08 8.54 14.24
N GLN A 123 11.05 8.08 13.45
CA GLN A 123 11.33 8.66 12.12
C GLN A 123 10.19 8.35 11.14
N LYS A 124 9.66 7.11 11.17
CA LYS A 124 8.49 6.72 10.37
C LYS A 124 7.28 7.58 10.70
N GLU A 125 6.99 7.74 12.00
CA GLU A 125 5.88 8.57 12.47
C GLU A 125 6.03 10.03 12.03
N THR A 126 7.23 10.58 12.11
CA THR A 126 7.52 11.96 11.66
C THR A 126 7.25 12.12 10.16
N VAL A 127 7.72 11.19 9.33
CA VAL A 127 7.48 11.23 7.87
C VAL A 127 5.99 11.08 7.56
N LEU A 128 5.30 10.14 8.23
CA LEU A 128 3.87 9.93 8.05
C LEU A 128 3.05 11.15 8.48
N LYS A 129 3.41 11.79 9.59
CA LYS A 129 2.79 13.03 10.04
C LYS A 129 2.98 14.16 9.02
N ASN A 130 4.19 14.33 8.50
CA ASN A 130 4.46 15.32 7.45
C ASN A 130 3.65 15.04 6.17
N PHE A 131 3.41 13.76 5.86
CA PHE A 131 2.56 13.38 4.75
C PHE A 131 1.09 13.68 5.04
N LEU A 132 0.57 13.35 6.22
CA LEU A 132 -0.79 13.70 6.65
C LEU A 132 -1.02 15.22 6.64
N ASP A 133 -0.06 15.98 7.16
CA ASP A 133 -0.08 17.45 7.21
C ASP A 133 0.13 18.10 5.83
N LYS A 134 0.28 17.31 4.76
CA LYS A 134 0.54 17.78 3.37
C LYS A 134 1.84 18.58 3.21
N LYS A 135 2.75 18.51 4.17
CA LYS A 135 4.10 19.12 4.05
C LYS A 135 4.91 18.41 2.97
N ILE A 136 4.75 17.10 2.85
CA ILE A 136 5.24 16.28 1.74
C ILE A 136 4.05 15.70 0.98
N GLN A 137 4.19 15.52 -0.33
CA GLN A 137 3.12 15.11 -1.22
C GLN A 137 3.41 13.77 -1.93
N ILE A 138 4.66 13.36 -1.93
CA ILE A 138 5.10 12.06 -2.48
C ILE A 138 5.71 11.24 -1.34
N LEU A 139 5.22 10.03 -1.12
CA LEU A 139 5.77 9.10 -0.15
C LEU A 139 6.36 7.90 -0.85
N VAL A 140 7.69 7.81 -0.89
CA VAL A 140 8.44 6.68 -1.42
C VAL A 140 8.55 5.59 -0.35
N SER A 141 8.23 4.35 -0.69
CA SER A 141 8.34 3.21 0.23
C SER A 141 8.81 1.95 -0.47
N THR A 142 9.53 1.08 0.27
CA THR A 142 9.99 -0.23 -0.23
C THR A 142 9.00 -1.35 0.00
N THR A 143 8.11 -1.21 0.95
CA THR A 143 7.12 -2.22 1.31
C THR A 143 5.75 -1.60 1.36
N VAL A 144 4.76 -2.48 1.35
CA VAL A 144 3.39 -2.09 1.67
C VAL A 144 3.45 -1.19 2.89
N ILE A 145 2.89 0.00 2.77
CA ILE A 145 2.66 0.86 3.92
C ILE A 145 1.64 0.11 4.77
N GLU A 146 2.15 -0.78 5.62
CA GLU A 146 1.38 -1.64 6.54
C GLU A 146 0.76 -0.83 7.67
N VAL A 147 0.80 0.47 7.55
CA VAL A 147 0.31 1.35 8.59
C VAL A 147 -1.20 1.39 8.46
N GLY A 148 -1.90 1.04 9.51
CA GLY A 148 -3.35 1.18 9.64
C GLY A 148 -3.82 2.65 9.62
N ILE A 149 -3.04 3.54 9.03
CA ILE A 149 -3.35 4.96 8.87
C ILE A 149 -4.08 5.16 7.55
N ASP A 150 -5.17 5.87 7.60
CA ASP A 150 -5.92 6.29 6.42
C ASP A 150 -5.37 7.62 5.88
N PHE A 151 -5.14 7.66 4.56
CA PHE A 151 -4.65 8.84 3.86
C PHE A 151 -5.69 9.27 2.82
N PRO A 152 -6.70 10.05 3.20
CA PRO A 152 -7.83 10.37 2.32
C PRO A 152 -7.44 11.16 1.08
N ASN A 153 -6.31 11.87 1.11
CA ASN A 153 -5.78 12.64 -0.01
C ASN A 153 -4.80 11.86 -0.90
N ALA A 154 -4.49 10.61 -0.56
CA ALA A 154 -3.64 9.75 -1.37
C ALA A 154 -4.49 9.13 -2.49
N ASN A 155 -4.52 9.81 -3.63
CA ASN A 155 -5.33 9.41 -4.78
C ASN A 155 -4.50 8.83 -5.93
N VAL A 156 -3.18 8.83 -5.82
CA VAL A 156 -2.29 8.23 -6.82
C VAL A 156 -1.35 7.24 -6.16
N ILE A 157 -1.20 6.09 -6.79
CA ILE A 157 -0.18 5.12 -6.42
C ILE A 157 0.61 4.71 -7.67
N VAL A 158 1.92 4.81 -7.60
CA VAL A 158 2.85 4.31 -8.60
C VAL A 158 3.54 3.08 -8.04
N ILE A 159 3.46 1.97 -8.74
CA ILE A 159 4.10 0.70 -8.37
C ILE A 159 5.17 0.41 -9.40
N GLU A 160 6.43 0.56 -9.02
CA GLU A 160 7.55 0.24 -9.90
C GLU A 160 7.74 -1.26 -10.04
N ASN A 161 8.16 -1.69 -11.25
CA ASN A 161 8.44 -3.09 -11.53
C ASN A 161 7.32 -4.01 -11.01
N SER A 162 6.08 -3.73 -11.39
CA SER A 162 4.89 -4.43 -10.91
C SER A 162 4.95 -5.95 -11.12
N ASN A 163 5.76 -6.42 -12.07
CA ASN A 163 6.07 -7.83 -12.30
C ASN A 163 6.80 -8.53 -11.13
N LYS A 164 7.35 -7.77 -10.19
CA LYS A 164 8.00 -8.29 -8.96
C LYS A 164 7.00 -8.53 -7.83
N PHE A 165 5.77 -8.12 -7.99
CA PHE A 165 4.71 -8.27 -6.97
C PHE A 165 3.75 -9.38 -7.35
N GLY A 166 3.29 -10.15 -6.37
CA GLY A 166 2.17 -11.07 -6.56
C GLY A 166 0.86 -10.33 -6.79
N LEU A 167 -0.10 -10.95 -7.51
CA LEU A 167 -1.38 -10.33 -7.82
C LEU A 167 -2.16 -9.86 -6.57
N SER A 168 -2.13 -10.62 -5.49
CA SER A 168 -2.77 -10.24 -4.22
C SER A 168 -2.10 -9.00 -3.60
N GLN A 169 -0.78 -8.87 -3.72
CA GLN A 169 -0.06 -7.69 -3.25
C GLN A 169 -0.41 -6.47 -4.08
N LEU A 170 -0.45 -6.59 -5.41
CA LEU A 170 -0.89 -5.51 -6.30
C LEU A 170 -2.31 -5.07 -5.99
N HIS A 171 -3.21 -6.02 -5.72
CA HIS A 171 -4.58 -5.72 -5.33
C HIS A 171 -4.63 -4.94 -4.00
N GLN A 172 -3.86 -5.35 -3.00
CA GLN A 172 -3.78 -4.65 -1.72
C GLN A 172 -3.18 -3.26 -1.86
N LEU A 173 -2.09 -3.12 -2.65
CA LEU A 173 -1.47 -1.82 -2.94
C LEU A 173 -2.44 -0.88 -3.63
N ARG A 174 -3.13 -1.35 -4.66
CA ARG A 174 -4.17 -0.58 -5.35
C ARG A 174 -5.27 -0.11 -4.39
N GLY A 175 -5.65 -0.95 -3.43
CA GLY A 175 -6.64 -0.62 -2.40
C GLY A 175 -6.19 0.42 -1.36
N ARG A 176 -4.94 0.88 -1.41
CA ARG A 176 -4.43 1.95 -0.52
C ARG A 176 -4.82 3.34 -0.96
N VAL A 177 -5.26 3.52 -2.20
CA VAL A 177 -5.77 4.79 -2.74
C VAL A 177 -7.28 4.72 -3.01
N GLY A 178 -7.90 5.85 -3.32
CA GLY A 178 -9.32 5.92 -3.61
C GLY A 178 -10.21 5.69 -2.40
N ARG A 179 -9.81 6.18 -1.24
CA ARG A 179 -10.58 6.10 0.00
C ARG A 179 -11.47 7.31 0.24
N SER A 180 -11.43 8.28 -0.65
CA SER A 180 -12.29 9.45 -0.68
C SER A 180 -13.22 9.42 -1.92
N ASN A 181 -14.00 10.48 -2.09
CA ASN A 181 -14.83 10.68 -3.29
C ASN A 181 -14.04 11.16 -4.53
N MET A 182 -12.73 11.35 -4.39
CA MET A 182 -11.84 11.76 -5.47
C MET A 182 -11.51 10.59 -6.39
N GLN A 183 -11.26 10.89 -7.67
CA GLN A 183 -10.78 9.89 -8.61
C GLN A 183 -9.37 9.43 -8.23
N ALA A 184 -9.16 8.12 -8.15
CA ALA A 184 -7.85 7.56 -7.87
C ALA A 184 -7.26 6.85 -9.10
N THR A 185 -5.92 6.84 -9.18
CA THR A 185 -5.15 6.23 -10.26
C THR A 185 -4.03 5.34 -9.69
N CYS A 186 -3.85 4.17 -10.31
CA CYS A 186 -2.80 3.22 -10.01
C CYS A 186 -1.96 2.96 -11.25
#